data_3a6a4493b1882d9d2a9be503c5cf033e
#
_entry.id   3a6a4493b1882d9d2a9be503c5cf033e
#
_cell.length_a   1.000
_cell.length_b   1.000
_cell.length_c   1.000
_cell.angle_alpha   90.00
_cell.angle_beta   90.00
_cell.angle_gamma   90.00
#
_symmetry.space_group_name_H-M   'P 1'
#
loop_
_entity.id
_entity.type
_entity.pdbx_description
1 polymer ?
#
loop_
_entity_poly.entity_id
_entity_poly.type
_entity_poly.pdbx_seq_one_letter_code
_entity_poly.pdbx_strand_id
1 'polypeptide(L)'
;MLDLNRRSLIKGSVAAGVTALFGTAAQASTKVPAKWDETHDVVVIGSGFAGLAAAIEAKKAGADTVVLEKMPTAGGNSIINGGILTATGCPQQLKHGIKDSPELLASDMLAAGLYMNQPEKVKLVAKSALSNYEWTVKELGVEYNLEAIGQEGGHSVPRYVFTKNGSGSGIVTKELEKLKKMGVPVRLRCYVERIFRDDSGRVVGVQIREGYRFPKANSGKVKTIGVKKGLVLCYGGFSRDVAYRMMQDPKLVAKLDSTNQPGAT
;
A
#
# COMPACT_ATOMS: atom_id res chain seq x y z
N MET A 1 42.80 45.32 15.62
CA MET A 1 41.35 45.07 15.35
C MET A 1 41.27 43.86 14.44
N LEU A 2 40.87 42.70 15.00
CA LEU A 2 40.68 41.47 14.23
C LEU A 2 39.30 41.52 13.58
N ASP A 3 39.28 41.57 12.27
CA ASP A 3 38.08 41.60 11.45
C ASP A 3 37.47 40.18 11.40
N LEU A 4 36.53 39.89 12.31
CA LEU A 4 35.82 38.62 12.41
C LEU A 4 34.69 38.61 11.39
N ASN A 5 34.98 38.11 10.22
CA ASN A 5 34.01 37.92 9.14
C ASN A 5 32.94 36.87 9.54
N ARG A 6 31.64 37.19 9.36
CA ARG A 6 30.48 36.35 9.69
C ARG A 6 30.60 34.90 9.18
N ARG A 7 31.37 34.66 8.11
CA ARG A 7 31.64 33.31 7.58
C ARG A 7 32.58 32.48 8.44
N SER A 8 33.46 33.09 9.22
CA SER A 8 34.39 32.40 10.14
C SER A 8 33.69 31.97 11.43
N LEU A 9 32.67 32.70 11.89
CA LEU A 9 31.86 32.34 13.07
C LEU A 9 30.96 31.10 12.78
N ILE A 10 30.45 30.99 11.57
CA ILE A 10 29.61 29.83 11.17
C ILE A 10 30.45 28.56 11.02
N LYS A 11 31.70 28.65 10.60
CA LYS A 11 32.58 27.49 10.47
C LYS A 11 33.11 26.97 11.82
N GLY A 12 33.24 27.83 12.83
CA GLY A 12 33.71 27.45 14.18
C GLY A 12 32.63 26.87 15.06
N SER A 13 31.37 27.24 14.89
CA SER A 13 30.24 26.74 15.70
C SER A 13 29.63 25.43 15.20
N VAL A 14 29.85 25.07 13.94
CA VAL A 14 29.38 23.79 13.38
C VAL A 14 30.29 22.60 13.79
N ALA A 15 31.58 22.83 14.03
CA ALA A 15 32.51 21.75 14.40
C ALA A 15 32.39 21.29 15.87
N ALA A 16 31.92 22.14 16.78
CA ALA A 16 31.82 21.79 18.21
C ALA A 16 30.41 21.37 18.66
N GLY A 17 29.37 21.70 17.88
CA GLY A 17 27.96 21.41 18.24
C GLY A 17 27.40 20.10 17.65
N VAL A 18 28.06 19.52 16.65
CA VAL A 18 27.55 18.35 15.93
C VAL A 18 28.02 17.04 16.54
N THR A 19 29.07 17.04 17.34
CA THR A 19 29.61 15.79 17.95
C THR A 19 28.86 15.35 19.21
N ALA A 20 27.97 16.15 19.78
CA ALA A 20 27.27 15.79 21.03
C ALA A 20 25.82 15.35 20.87
N LEU A 21 25.25 15.38 19.64
CA LEU A 21 23.85 14.98 19.37
C LEU A 21 23.72 13.73 18.51
N PHE A 22 24.82 13.16 18.02
CA PHE A 22 24.83 11.78 17.54
C PHE A 22 25.10 10.83 18.72
N GLY A 23 24.18 10.84 19.69
CA GLY A 23 23.99 9.68 20.54
C GLY A 23 23.86 8.47 19.61
N THR A 24 24.66 7.44 19.83
CA THR A 24 24.76 6.19 19.11
C THR A 24 23.39 5.69 18.63
N ALA A 25 22.87 6.24 17.54
CA ALA A 25 21.98 5.52 16.68
C ALA A 25 22.83 4.32 16.25
N ALA A 26 22.57 3.14 16.83
CA ALA A 26 23.14 1.91 16.36
C ALA A 26 22.92 1.93 14.85
N GLN A 27 23.99 2.14 14.08
CA GLN A 27 23.95 2.07 12.63
C GLN A 27 23.56 0.63 12.34
N ALA A 28 22.25 0.43 12.18
CA ALA A 28 21.72 -0.86 11.84
C ALA A 28 22.42 -1.28 10.56
N SER A 29 23.26 -2.32 10.66
CA SER A 29 24.08 -2.82 9.57
C SER A 29 23.27 -2.85 8.27
N THR A 30 23.71 -2.12 7.24
CA THR A 30 23.12 -2.16 5.90
C THR A 30 23.48 -3.46 5.18
N LYS A 31 24.32 -4.28 5.78
CA LYS A 31 24.84 -5.53 5.21
C LYS A 31 23.72 -6.57 5.13
N VAL A 32 23.59 -7.17 3.96
CA VAL A 32 22.70 -8.31 3.72
C VAL A 32 23.07 -9.43 4.72
N PRO A 33 22.08 -10.03 5.42
CA PRO A 33 22.36 -11.16 6.32
C PRO A 33 23.01 -12.32 5.58
N ALA A 34 24.01 -12.96 6.20
CA ALA A 34 24.65 -14.15 5.65
C ALA A 34 23.68 -15.36 5.63
N LYS A 35 22.66 -15.35 6.51
CA LYS A 35 21.62 -16.38 6.60
C LYS A 35 20.30 -15.72 6.92
N TRP A 36 19.23 -16.17 6.27
CA TRP A 36 17.84 -15.78 6.53
C TRP A 36 17.21 -16.73 7.53
N ASP A 37 16.33 -16.21 8.40
CA ASP A 37 15.54 -17.06 9.30
C ASP A 37 14.53 -17.91 8.51
N GLU A 38 14.00 -17.35 7.43
CA GLU A 38 13.13 -18.02 6.48
C GLU A 38 13.26 -17.41 5.09
N THR A 39 12.74 -18.09 4.04
CA THR A 39 12.80 -17.58 2.67
C THR A 39 11.49 -17.88 1.93
N HIS A 40 11.03 -16.91 1.12
CA HIS A 40 9.90 -17.08 0.23
C HIS A 40 10.25 -16.63 -1.19
N ASP A 41 9.47 -17.10 -2.18
CA ASP A 41 9.61 -16.62 -3.56
C ASP A 41 9.12 -15.17 -3.66
N VAL A 42 7.93 -14.90 -3.12
CA VAL A 42 7.31 -13.57 -3.13
C VAL A 42 6.89 -13.18 -1.71
N VAL A 43 7.31 -12.00 -1.29
CA VAL A 43 6.87 -11.37 -0.05
C VAL A 43 6.00 -10.16 -0.40
N VAL A 44 4.80 -10.10 0.15
CA VAL A 44 3.87 -8.98 -0.04
C VAL A 44 3.75 -8.21 1.26
N ILE A 45 3.93 -6.88 1.21
CA ILE A 45 3.79 -5.99 2.37
C ILE A 45 2.46 -5.25 2.30
N GLY A 46 1.60 -5.51 3.27
CA GLY A 46 0.27 -4.93 3.40
C GLY A 46 -0.84 -5.87 2.92
N SER A 47 -1.92 -5.91 3.69
CA SER A 47 -3.08 -6.80 3.49
C SER A 47 -4.34 -6.07 3.01
N GLY A 48 -4.20 -4.91 2.34
CA GLY A 48 -5.28 -4.26 1.61
C GLY A 48 -5.58 -4.97 0.28
N PHE A 49 -6.56 -4.49 -0.51
CA PHE A 49 -6.95 -5.08 -1.79
C PHE A 49 -5.77 -5.46 -2.68
N ALA A 50 -4.85 -4.51 -2.90
CA ALA A 50 -3.72 -4.74 -3.80
C ALA A 50 -2.79 -5.86 -3.31
N GLY A 51 -2.53 -5.93 -1.99
CA GLY A 51 -1.64 -6.93 -1.42
C GLY A 51 -2.24 -8.32 -1.45
N LEU A 52 -3.51 -8.45 -1.08
CA LEU A 52 -4.21 -9.72 -1.11
C LEU A 52 -4.37 -10.24 -2.55
N ALA A 53 -4.74 -9.38 -3.50
CA ALA A 53 -4.81 -9.72 -4.92
C ALA A 53 -3.43 -10.15 -5.47
N ALA A 54 -2.37 -9.39 -5.16
CA ALA A 54 -1.01 -9.75 -5.58
C ALA A 54 -0.57 -11.11 -5.05
N ALA A 55 -0.90 -11.42 -3.79
CA ALA A 55 -0.58 -12.71 -3.19
C ALA A 55 -1.36 -13.88 -3.84
N ILE A 56 -2.64 -13.66 -4.19
CA ILE A 56 -3.45 -14.66 -4.93
C ILE A 56 -2.81 -14.95 -6.28
N GLU A 57 -2.49 -13.91 -7.06
CA GLU A 57 -1.92 -14.11 -8.40
C GLU A 57 -0.50 -14.68 -8.35
N ALA A 58 0.34 -14.27 -7.39
CA ALA A 58 1.66 -14.88 -7.19
C ALA A 58 1.55 -16.37 -6.87
N LYS A 59 0.60 -16.76 -6.02
CA LYS A 59 0.35 -18.17 -5.69
C LYS A 59 -0.20 -18.95 -6.88
N LYS A 60 -1.10 -18.38 -7.67
CA LYS A 60 -1.59 -18.98 -8.93
C LYS A 60 -0.45 -19.23 -9.91
N ALA A 61 0.54 -18.35 -9.94
CA ALA A 61 1.76 -18.50 -10.74
C ALA A 61 2.77 -19.52 -10.14
N GLY A 62 2.41 -20.24 -9.08
CA GLY A 62 3.23 -21.28 -8.45
C GLY A 62 4.29 -20.76 -7.47
N ALA A 63 4.25 -19.46 -7.09
CA ALA A 63 5.21 -18.91 -6.16
C ALA A 63 4.88 -19.29 -4.70
N ASP A 64 5.90 -19.60 -3.91
CA ASP A 64 5.81 -19.62 -2.45
C ASP A 64 5.67 -18.19 -1.95
N THR A 65 4.52 -17.86 -1.35
CA THR A 65 4.11 -16.48 -1.09
C THR A 65 3.69 -16.29 0.36
N VAL A 66 4.07 -15.15 0.95
CA VAL A 66 3.64 -14.70 2.28
C VAL A 66 3.19 -13.24 2.23
N VAL A 67 2.11 -12.92 2.96
CA VAL A 67 1.66 -11.53 3.19
C VAL A 67 2.03 -11.11 4.60
N LEU A 68 2.65 -9.94 4.74
CA LEU A 68 3.05 -9.34 6.01
C LEU A 68 2.19 -8.10 6.29
N GLU A 69 1.50 -8.12 7.43
CA GLU A 69 0.63 -7.03 7.89
C GLU A 69 1.10 -6.54 9.26
N LYS A 70 1.35 -5.23 9.40
CA LYS A 70 1.81 -4.67 10.68
C LYS A 70 0.73 -4.60 11.76
N MET A 71 -0.54 -4.49 11.34
CA MET A 71 -1.66 -4.36 12.27
C MET A 71 -2.12 -5.72 12.81
N PRO A 72 -2.88 -5.73 13.90
CA PRO A 72 -3.46 -6.97 14.44
C PRO A 72 -4.63 -7.51 13.62
N THR A 73 -5.09 -6.77 12.61
CA THR A 73 -6.17 -7.13 11.70
C THR A 73 -5.76 -6.88 10.26
N ALA A 74 -6.20 -7.74 9.35
CA ALA A 74 -5.99 -7.56 7.92
C ALA A 74 -7.00 -6.59 7.30
N GLY A 75 -6.67 -6.07 6.12
CA GLY A 75 -7.57 -5.29 5.27
C GLY A 75 -7.27 -3.79 5.20
N GLY A 76 -6.57 -3.23 6.19
CA GLY A 76 -6.19 -1.81 6.20
C GLY A 76 -7.36 -0.88 5.88
N ASN A 77 -7.15 0.15 5.05
CA ASN A 77 -8.22 1.04 4.60
C ASN A 77 -9.21 0.37 3.64
N SER A 78 -8.78 -0.71 3.00
CA SER A 78 -9.63 -1.43 2.04
C SER A 78 -10.86 -2.06 2.69
N ILE A 79 -10.76 -2.52 3.93
CA ILE A 79 -11.88 -3.19 4.61
C ILE A 79 -12.95 -2.23 5.10
N ILE A 80 -12.61 -0.95 5.35
CA ILE A 80 -13.51 0.06 5.93
C ILE A 80 -14.11 1.03 4.92
N ASN A 81 -13.72 0.95 3.65
CA ASN A 81 -14.32 1.81 2.62
C ASN A 81 -15.74 1.38 2.25
N GLY A 82 -16.43 2.17 1.43
CA GLY A 82 -17.81 1.93 1.02
C GLY A 82 -18.04 0.76 0.06
N GLY A 83 -17.03 -0.06 -0.24
CA GLY A 83 -17.15 -1.21 -1.15
C GLY A 83 -17.44 -0.82 -2.59
N ILE A 84 -16.96 0.33 -3.02
CA ILE A 84 -17.16 0.87 -4.36
C ILE A 84 -16.01 0.45 -5.27
N LEU A 85 -16.35 -0.02 -6.47
CA LEU A 85 -15.40 -0.33 -7.52
C LEU A 85 -15.82 0.35 -8.82
N THR A 86 -14.87 0.93 -9.54
CA THR A 86 -15.11 1.49 -10.88
C THR A 86 -15.00 0.39 -11.93
N ALA A 87 -16.02 0.25 -12.79
CA ALA A 87 -16.01 -0.70 -13.88
C ALA A 87 -16.70 -0.13 -15.13
N THR A 88 -15.99 -0.17 -16.26
CA THR A 88 -16.53 0.27 -17.56
C THR A 88 -17.13 -0.92 -18.31
N GLY A 89 -18.34 -0.77 -18.87
CA GLY A 89 -19.02 -1.86 -19.58
C GLY A 89 -19.53 -2.99 -18.68
N CYS A 90 -19.67 -2.74 -17.38
CA CYS A 90 -20.17 -3.72 -16.42
C CYS A 90 -21.67 -4.03 -16.61
N PRO A 91 -22.17 -5.16 -16.07
CA PRO A 91 -23.59 -5.54 -16.19
C PRO A 91 -24.56 -4.45 -15.75
N GLN A 92 -24.22 -3.68 -14.71
CA GLN A 92 -25.03 -2.56 -14.21
C GLN A 92 -25.15 -1.45 -15.27
N GLN A 93 -24.06 -1.07 -15.94
CA GLN A 93 -24.10 -0.08 -17.02
C GLN A 93 -24.94 -0.58 -18.19
N LEU A 94 -24.76 -1.84 -18.62
CA LEU A 94 -25.53 -2.44 -19.69
C LEU A 94 -27.02 -2.45 -19.36
N LYS A 95 -27.40 -2.81 -18.15
CA LYS A 95 -28.80 -2.81 -17.67
C LYS A 95 -29.45 -1.43 -17.73
N HIS A 96 -28.70 -0.38 -17.43
CA HIS A 96 -29.17 1.01 -17.43
C HIS A 96 -28.94 1.72 -18.76
N GLY A 97 -28.51 1.02 -19.82
CA GLY A 97 -28.27 1.61 -21.15
C GLY A 97 -27.12 2.64 -21.17
N ILE A 98 -26.22 2.60 -20.19
CA ILE A 98 -25.09 3.54 -20.07
C ILE A 98 -23.99 3.10 -21.02
N LYS A 99 -23.59 3.99 -21.93
CA LYS A 99 -22.44 3.79 -22.82
C LYS A 99 -21.18 4.35 -22.14
N ASP A 100 -20.17 3.52 -21.99
CA ASP A 100 -18.91 3.88 -21.38
C ASP A 100 -17.75 3.15 -22.08
N SER A 101 -16.51 3.63 -21.88
CA SER A 101 -15.33 2.99 -22.42
C SER A 101 -14.11 3.25 -21.54
N PRO A 102 -13.04 2.43 -21.65
CA PRO A 102 -11.78 2.70 -21.01
C PRO A 102 -11.18 4.07 -21.39
N GLU A 103 -11.37 4.52 -22.62
CA GLU A 103 -10.89 5.81 -23.13
C GLU A 103 -11.61 6.97 -22.46
N LEU A 104 -12.94 6.86 -22.29
CA LEU A 104 -13.74 7.86 -21.57
C LEU A 104 -13.34 7.92 -20.09
N LEU A 105 -13.19 6.76 -19.44
CA LEU A 105 -12.71 6.70 -18.07
C LEU A 105 -11.30 7.33 -17.94
N ALA A 106 -10.38 7.03 -18.85
CA ALA A 106 -9.04 7.62 -18.84
C ALA A 106 -9.08 9.15 -19.01
N SER A 107 -9.94 9.66 -19.89
CA SER A 107 -10.15 11.09 -20.09
C SER A 107 -10.66 11.77 -18.81
N ASP A 108 -11.69 11.20 -18.17
CA ASP A 108 -12.23 11.70 -16.91
C ASP A 108 -11.15 11.71 -15.80
N MET A 109 -10.38 10.64 -15.65
CA MET A 109 -9.32 10.55 -14.67
C MET A 109 -8.23 11.59 -14.90
N LEU A 110 -7.83 11.84 -16.16
CA LEU A 110 -6.82 12.86 -16.49
C LEU A 110 -7.34 14.25 -16.16
N ALA A 111 -8.57 14.56 -16.53
CA ALA A 111 -9.20 15.85 -16.26
C ALA A 111 -9.38 16.08 -14.75
N ALA A 112 -9.91 15.11 -14.02
CA ALA A 112 -10.08 15.20 -12.57
C ALA A 112 -8.74 15.37 -11.82
N GLY A 113 -7.67 14.78 -12.32
CA GLY A 113 -6.31 14.94 -11.79
C GLY A 113 -5.58 16.18 -12.31
N LEU A 114 -6.27 17.12 -12.98
CA LEU A 114 -5.70 18.33 -13.57
C LEU A 114 -4.49 18.05 -14.47
N TYR A 115 -4.49 16.89 -15.13
CA TYR A 115 -3.41 16.38 -15.98
C TYR A 115 -2.05 16.22 -15.28
N MET A 116 -2.04 16.19 -13.94
CA MET A 116 -0.84 15.89 -13.14
C MET A 116 -0.61 14.39 -12.94
N ASN A 117 -1.54 13.56 -13.36
CA ASN A 117 -1.43 12.09 -13.33
C ASN A 117 -0.35 11.59 -14.29
N GLN A 118 0.10 10.37 -14.05
CA GLN A 118 0.94 9.64 -14.98
C GLN A 118 0.05 8.98 -16.07
N PRO A 119 0.03 9.47 -17.32
CA PRO A 119 -0.94 9.04 -18.33
C PRO A 119 -0.94 7.54 -18.61
N GLU A 120 0.23 6.91 -18.61
CA GLU A 120 0.34 5.46 -18.87
C GLU A 120 -0.28 4.62 -17.75
N LYS A 121 -0.16 5.07 -16.49
CA LYS A 121 -0.84 4.41 -15.36
C LYS A 121 -2.35 4.60 -15.43
N VAL A 122 -2.81 5.79 -15.80
CA VAL A 122 -4.25 6.07 -15.99
C VAL A 122 -4.84 5.16 -17.06
N LYS A 123 -4.20 5.06 -18.23
CA LYS A 123 -4.62 4.16 -19.32
C LYS A 123 -4.65 2.70 -18.87
N LEU A 124 -3.63 2.25 -18.13
CA LEU A 124 -3.59 0.89 -17.60
C LEU A 124 -4.76 0.61 -16.67
N VAL A 125 -5.02 1.51 -15.70
CA VAL A 125 -6.14 1.38 -14.76
C VAL A 125 -7.48 1.36 -15.49
N ALA A 126 -7.70 2.30 -16.40
CA ALA A 126 -8.94 2.39 -17.16
C ALA A 126 -9.19 1.13 -18.02
N LYS A 127 -8.17 0.65 -18.74
CA LYS A 127 -8.25 -0.58 -19.54
C LYS A 127 -8.54 -1.81 -18.69
N SER A 128 -8.05 -1.84 -17.45
CA SER A 128 -8.19 -3.00 -16.56
C SER A 128 -9.46 -2.95 -15.69
N ALA A 129 -10.25 -1.88 -15.74
CA ALA A 129 -11.37 -1.66 -14.83
C ALA A 129 -12.42 -2.79 -14.90
N LEU A 130 -12.85 -3.18 -16.10
CA LEU A 130 -13.81 -4.26 -16.28
C LEU A 130 -13.23 -5.62 -15.87
N SER A 131 -12.02 -5.94 -16.33
CA SER A 131 -11.39 -7.22 -16.00
C SER A 131 -11.13 -7.38 -14.50
N ASN A 132 -10.83 -6.28 -13.81
CA ASN A 132 -10.71 -6.29 -12.34
C ASN A 132 -12.06 -6.58 -11.66
N TYR A 133 -13.16 -5.94 -12.11
CA TYR A 133 -14.50 -6.27 -11.64
C TYR A 133 -14.83 -7.75 -11.85
N GLU A 134 -14.62 -8.24 -13.08
CA GLU A 134 -14.88 -9.63 -13.42
C GLU A 134 -14.03 -10.61 -12.60
N TRP A 135 -12.76 -10.27 -12.33
CA TRP A 135 -11.90 -11.06 -11.47
C TRP A 135 -12.47 -11.18 -10.06
N THR A 136 -12.93 -10.07 -9.46
CA THR A 136 -13.55 -10.13 -8.12
C THR A 136 -14.81 -10.99 -8.09
N VAL A 137 -15.60 -11.00 -9.15
CA VAL A 137 -16.79 -11.85 -9.26
C VAL A 137 -16.41 -13.33 -9.49
N LYS A 138 -15.58 -13.60 -10.50
CA LYS A 138 -15.28 -14.96 -10.96
C LYS A 138 -14.33 -15.70 -10.02
N GLU A 139 -13.26 -15.03 -9.58
CA GLU A 139 -12.22 -15.66 -8.75
C GLU A 139 -12.54 -15.65 -7.25
N LEU A 140 -13.20 -14.60 -6.77
CA LEU A 140 -13.46 -14.42 -5.36
C LEU A 140 -14.91 -14.73 -4.96
N GLY A 141 -15.86 -14.63 -5.90
CA GLY A 141 -17.29 -14.74 -5.61
C GLY A 141 -17.82 -13.51 -4.87
N VAL A 142 -17.30 -12.31 -5.18
CA VAL A 142 -17.82 -11.06 -4.65
C VAL A 142 -19.19 -10.79 -5.23
N GLU A 143 -20.15 -10.48 -4.38
CA GLU A 143 -21.50 -10.11 -4.77
C GLU A 143 -21.65 -8.58 -4.85
N TYR A 144 -22.12 -8.09 -5.99
CA TYR A 144 -22.43 -6.68 -6.22
C TYR A 144 -23.93 -6.45 -6.29
N ASN A 145 -24.36 -5.23 -5.94
CA ASN A 145 -25.73 -4.80 -6.19
C ASN A 145 -25.91 -4.56 -7.69
N LEU A 146 -26.74 -5.37 -8.35
CA LEU A 146 -26.98 -5.29 -9.79
C LEU A 146 -27.99 -4.20 -10.17
N GLU A 147 -28.73 -3.68 -9.20
CA GLU A 147 -29.75 -2.63 -9.42
C GLU A 147 -29.20 -1.22 -9.27
N ALA A 148 -28.07 -1.06 -8.56
CA ALA A 148 -27.51 0.24 -8.27
C ALA A 148 -26.23 0.48 -9.06
N ILE A 149 -26.15 1.67 -9.63
CA ILE A 149 -24.92 2.21 -10.22
C ILE A 149 -24.79 3.68 -9.81
N GLY A 150 -23.61 4.09 -9.42
CA GLY A 150 -23.35 5.45 -8.94
C GLY A 150 -22.44 6.24 -9.87
N GLN A 151 -22.52 7.56 -9.70
CA GLN A 151 -21.63 8.53 -10.33
C GLN A 151 -21.12 9.49 -9.28
N GLU A 152 -19.82 9.69 -9.25
CA GLU A 152 -19.16 10.63 -8.35
C GLU A 152 -18.42 11.71 -9.13
N GLY A 153 -17.93 12.73 -8.42
CA GLY A 153 -17.25 13.86 -9.04
C GLY A 153 -16.09 13.44 -9.95
N GLY A 154 -15.98 14.08 -11.10
CA GLY A 154 -14.97 13.79 -12.11
C GLY A 154 -15.35 12.71 -13.11
N HIS A 155 -16.44 11.98 -12.91
CA HIS A 155 -16.95 11.01 -13.90
C HIS A 155 -18.03 11.59 -14.78
N SER A 156 -17.90 11.42 -16.09
CA SER A 156 -18.87 11.89 -17.08
C SER A 156 -20.13 10.99 -17.17
N VAL A 157 -20.00 9.73 -16.73
CA VAL A 157 -21.13 8.76 -16.69
C VAL A 157 -21.09 7.95 -15.40
N PRO A 158 -22.26 7.39 -14.95
CA PRO A 158 -22.29 6.44 -13.84
C PRO A 158 -21.47 5.18 -14.14
N ARG A 159 -20.54 4.83 -13.25
CA ARG A 159 -19.68 3.64 -13.41
C ARG A 159 -19.23 3.00 -12.09
N TYR A 160 -19.80 3.42 -10.97
CA TYR A 160 -19.52 2.83 -9.68
C TYR A 160 -20.48 1.69 -9.39
N VAL A 161 -19.91 0.53 -9.16
CA VAL A 161 -20.63 -0.64 -8.66
C VAL A 161 -20.39 -0.77 -7.16
N PHE A 162 -21.41 -1.21 -6.43
CA PHE A 162 -21.37 -1.33 -4.99
C PHE A 162 -21.38 -2.81 -4.59
N THR A 163 -20.52 -3.21 -3.67
CA THR A 163 -20.64 -4.52 -3.04
C THR A 163 -22.02 -4.63 -2.37
N LYS A 164 -22.58 -5.83 -2.34
CA LYS A 164 -23.93 -6.06 -1.78
C LYS A 164 -24.08 -5.64 -0.32
N ASN A 165 -22.97 -5.72 0.46
CA ASN A 165 -22.96 -5.29 1.85
C ASN A 165 -22.57 -3.81 2.04
N GLY A 166 -22.34 -3.05 0.98
CA GLY A 166 -21.98 -1.64 1.03
C GLY A 166 -20.64 -1.35 1.72
N SER A 167 -19.73 -2.29 1.73
CA SER A 167 -18.43 -2.17 2.41
C SER A 167 -17.31 -2.87 1.66
N GLY A 168 -16.10 -2.34 1.76
CA GLY A 168 -14.89 -3.00 1.26
C GLY A 168 -14.62 -4.36 1.88
N SER A 169 -15.23 -4.62 3.05
CA SER A 169 -15.20 -5.96 3.67
C SER A 169 -15.78 -7.04 2.76
N GLY A 170 -16.72 -6.71 1.87
CA GLY A 170 -17.27 -7.63 0.89
C GLY A 170 -16.23 -8.19 -0.08
N ILE A 171 -15.16 -7.44 -0.35
CA ILE A 171 -14.04 -7.89 -1.19
C ILE A 171 -12.93 -8.49 -0.32
N VAL A 172 -12.44 -7.76 0.70
CA VAL A 172 -11.32 -8.20 1.57
C VAL A 172 -11.55 -9.56 2.19
N THR A 173 -12.77 -9.82 2.69
CA THR A 173 -13.09 -11.11 3.30
C THR A 173 -12.97 -12.25 2.29
N LYS A 174 -13.42 -12.03 1.05
CA LYS A 174 -13.31 -13.01 -0.04
C LYS A 174 -11.88 -13.27 -0.46
N GLU A 175 -11.04 -12.24 -0.53
CA GLU A 175 -9.60 -12.39 -0.78
C GLU A 175 -8.91 -13.21 0.32
N LEU A 176 -9.19 -12.91 1.60
CA LEU A 176 -8.66 -13.66 2.74
C LEU A 176 -9.11 -15.14 2.74
N GLU A 177 -10.39 -15.41 2.44
CA GLU A 177 -10.91 -16.76 2.28
C GLU A 177 -10.20 -17.51 1.14
N LYS A 178 -9.96 -16.84 0.00
CA LYS A 178 -9.22 -17.40 -1.14
C LYS A 178 -7.79 -17.76 -0.76
N LEU A 179 -7.04 -16.83 -0.14
CA LEU A 179 -5.68 -17.08 0.32
C LEU A 179 -5.59 -18.21 1.33
N LYS A 180 -6.54 -18.30 2.27
CA LYS A 180 -6.63 -19.38 3.22
C LYS A 180 -6.81 -20.74 2.52
N LYS A 181 -7.70 -20.82 1.51
CA LYS A 181 -7.91 -22.04 0.70
C LYS A 181 -6.67 -22.42 -0.10
N MET A 182 -5.89 -21.42 -0.53
CA MET A 182 -4.65 -21.63 -1.29
C MET A 182 -3.43 -21.93 -0.40
N GLY A 183 -3.58 -21.91 0.92
CA GLY A 183 -2.49 -22.13 1.88
C GLY A 183 -1.47 -21.01 1.92
N VAL A 184 -1.86 -19.77 1.57
CA VAL A 184 -0.98 -18.59 1.66
C VAL A 184 -1.14 -17.93 3.03
N PRO A 185 -0.07 -17.84 3.83
CA PRO A 185 -0.14 -17.20 5.14
C PRO A 185 -0.27 -15.68 5.03
N VAL A 186 -1.24 -15.11 5.76
CA VAL A 186 -1.34 -13.68 6.04
C VAL A 186 -0.92 -13.47 7.49
N ARG A 187 0.30 -12.96 7.69
CA ARG A 187 0.92 -12.83 9.01
C ARG A 187 0.65 -11.44 9.57
N LEU A 188 -0.15 -11.38 10.60
CA LEU A 188 -0.47 -10.16 11.33
C LEU A 188 0.63 -9.80 12.33
N ARG A 189 0.66 -8.54 12.75
CA ARG A 189 1.68 -8.02 13.68
C ARG A 189 3.12 -8.24 13.20
N CYS A 190 3.32 -8.14 11.88
CA CYS A 190 4.61 -8.24 11.22
C CYS A 190 4.98 -6.88 10.60
N TYR A 191 5.72 -6.06 11.35
CA TYR A 191 6.19 -4.76 10.89
C TYR A 191 7.48 -4.91 10.11
N VAL A 192 7.51 -4.43 8.87
CA VAL A 192 8.73 -4.42 8.04
C VAL A 192 9.53 -3.18 8.35
N GLU A 193 10.72 -3.37 8.93
CA GLU A 193 11.61 -2.27 9.33
C GLU A 193 12.61 -1.90 8.25
N ARG A 194 13.00 -2.90 7.42
CA ARG A 194 14.08 -2.73 6.46
C ARG A 194 13.89 -3.62 5.25
N ILE A 195 14.30 -3.11 4.10
CA ILE A 195 14.43 -3.85 2.84
C ILE A 195 15.92 -3.97 2.53
N PHE A 196 16.40 -5.19 2.32
CA PHE A 196 17.77 -5.45 1.92
C PHE A 196 17.90 -5.53 0.41
N ARG A 197 18.97 -4.93 -0.10
CA ARG A 197 19.36 -5.02 -1.51
C ARG A 197 20.77 -5.54 -1.60
N ASP A 198 21.04 -6.30 -2.64
CA ASP A 198 22.40 -6.71 -3.00
C ASP A 198 23.15 -5.59 -3.75
N ASP A 199 24.40 -5.86 -4.09
CA ASP A 199 25.26 -4.88 -4.78
C ASP A 199 24.75 -4.49 -6.19
N SER A 200 23.89 -5.31 -6.79
CA SER A 200 23.19 -4.98 -8.05
C SER A 200 21.97 -4.07 -7.84
N GLY A 201 21.59 -3.80 -6.59
CA GLY A 201 20.38 -3.05 -6.22
C GLY A 201 19.11 -3.90 -6.20
N ARG A 202 19.19 -5.21 -6.45
CA ARG A 202 18.05 -6.13 -6.38
C ARG A 202 17.62 -6.31 -4.91
N VAL A 203 16.32 -6.32 -4.66
CA VAL A 203 15.78 -6.69 -3.35
C VAL A 203 15.97 -8.18 -3.11
N VAL A 204 16.65 -8.51 -2.01
CA VAL A 204 16.98 -9.89 -1.63
C VAL A 204 16.36 -10.32 -0.30
N GLY A 205 15.76 -9.42 0.45
CA GLY A 205 15.10 -9.74 1.71
C GLY A 205 14.56 -8.56 2.46
N VAL A 206 13.93 -8.85 3.59
CA VAL A 206 13.40 -7.86 4.53
C VAL A 206 13.75 -8.23 5.97
N GLN A 207 13.87 -7.21 6.83
CA GLN A 207 13.87 -7.36 8.27
C GLN A 207 12.49 -6.99 8.79
N ILE A 208 11.93 -7.82 9.65
CA ILE A 208 10.63 -7.63 10.26
C ILE A 208 10.70 -7.64 11.77
N ARG A 209 9.66 -7.08 12.41
CA ARG A 209 9.33 -7.34 13.81
C ARG A 209 8.09 -8.23 13.87
N GLU A 210 8.28 -9.49 14.21
CA GLU A 210 7.19 -10.42 14.44
C GLU A 210 6.63 -10.25 15.86
N GLY A 211 5.30 -10.22 15.99
CA GLY A 211 4.64 -9.88 17.25
C GLY A 211 4.64 -8.37 17.55
N TYR A 212 4.76 -7.54 16.52
CA TYR A 212 4.70 -6.09 16.61
C TYR A 212 3.42 -5.58 17.27
N ARG A 213 3.56 -4.59 18.14
CA ARG A 213 2.43 -3.94 18.85
C ARG A 213 2.38 -2.46 18.47
N PHE A 214 1.64 -2.14 17.42
CA PHE A 214 1.46 -0.75 16.99
C PHE A 214 0.97 0.15 18.15
N PRO A 215 1.50 1.36 18.37
CA PRO A 215 2.61 2.01 17.64
C PRO A 215 4.00 1.85 18.29
N LYS A 216 4.22 0.82 19.11
CA LYS A 216 5.47 0.60 19.87
C LYS A 216 6.58 0.09 18.96
N ALA A 217 7.40 1.02 18.42
CA ALA A 217 8.42 0.73 17.41
C ALA A 217 9.33 -0.46 17.75
N ASN A 218 9.80 -0.59 19.00
CA ASN A 218 10.73 -1.64 19.40
C ASN A 218 10.05 -2.92 19.92
N SER A 219 8.74 -3.09 19.69
CA SER A 219 8.02 -4.30 20.09
C SER A 219 8.20 -5.44 19.09
N GLY A 220 8.02 -6.68 19.57
CA GLY A 220 8.18 -7.87 18.77
C GLY A 220 9.63 -8.35 18.64
N LYS A 221 9.81 -9.51 17.99
CA LYS A 221 11.12 -10.13 17.74
C LYS A 221 11.61 -9.78 16.35
N VAL A 222 12.87 -9.40 16.22
CA VAL A 222 13.52 -9.17 14.92
C VAL A 222 13.71 -10.51 14.24
N LYS A 223 13.31 -10.59 12.98
CA LYS A 223 13.54 -11.71 12.07
C LYS A 223 13.87 -11.21 10.67
N THR A 224 14.51 -12.05 9.89
CA THR A 224 14.89 -11.77 8.51
C THR A 224 14.25 -12.77 7.55
N ILE A 225 13.69 -12.25 6.46
CA ILE A 225 13.04 -13.06 5.43
C ILE A 225 13.76 -12.82 4.11
N GLY A 226 14.31 -13.88 3.53
CA GLY A 226 14.88 -13.83 2.19
C GLY A 226 13.80 -13.81 1.10
N VAL A 227 14.02 -13.03 0.05
CA VAL A 227 13.12 -12.86 -1.10
C VAL A 227 13.81 -13.37 -2.34
N LYS A 228 13.29 -14.47 -2.93
CA LYS A 228 13.92 -15.12 -4.08
C LYS A 228 13.52 -14.49 -5.42
N LYS A 229 12.24 -14.15 -5.60
CA LYS A 229 11.70 -13.64 -6.86
C LYS A 229 11.31 -12.17 -6.81
N GLY A 230 10.55 -11.75 -5.78
CA GLY A 230 10.09 -10.37 -5.71
C GLY A 230 9.48 -9.95 -4.38
N LEU A 231 9.58 -8.65 -4.10
CA LEU A 231 8.91 -7.96 -3.01
C LEU A 231 7.84 -7.05 -3.58
N VAL A 232 6.60 -7.19 -3.12
CA VAL A 232 5.47 -6.35 -3.56
C VAL A 232 5.10 -5.38 -2.44
N LEU A 233 5.18 -4.09 -2.72
CA LEU A 233 4.89 -3.02 -1.75
C LEU A 233 3.43 -2.58 -1.88
N CYS A 234 2.58 -3.02 -0.95
CA CYS A 234 1.14 -2.73 -0.91
C CYS A 234 0.70 -2.11 0.42
N TYR A 235 1.60 -1.38 1.08
CA TYR A 235 1.40 -0.83 2.44
C TYR A 235 0.47 0.39 2.49
N GLY A 236 -0.02 0.88 1.35
CA GLY A 236 -0.96 2.02 1.28
C GLY A 236 -0.29 3.37 1.46
N GLY A 237 -1.06 4.33 1.97
CA GLY A 237 -0.60 5.70 2.21
C GLY A 237 -0.19 5.97 3.65
N PHE A 238 0.25 7.20 3.91
CA PHE A 238 0.85 7.64 5.19
C PHE A 238 0.04 8.77 5.87
N SER A 239 -1.26 8.84 5.66
CA SER A 239 -2.07 9.95 6.17
C SER A 239 -2.17 10.05 7.70
N ARG A 240 -1.87 8.95 8.40
CA ARG A 240 -1.78 8.89 9.87
C ARG A 240 -0.37 9.11 10.41
N ASP A 241 0.66 9.14 9.56
CA ASP A 241 2.01 9.54 9.95
C ASP A 241 2.11 11.06 9.99
N VAL A 242 1.84 11.63 11.16
CA VAL A 242 1.84 13.08 11.36
C VAL A 242 3.21 13.69 11.06
N ALA A 243 4.28 13.06 11.50
CA ALA A 243 5.64 13.56 11.27
C ALA A 243 5.97 13.58 9.77
N TYR A 244 5.71 12.48 9.07
CA TYR A 244 6.00 12.38 7.64
C TYR A 244 5.12 13.32 6.80
N ARG A 245 3.80 13.42 7.09
CA ARG A 245 2.93 14.34 6.33
C ARG A 245 3.30 15.81 6.56
N MET A 246 3.72 16.20 7.78
CA MET A 246 4.21 17.57 8.06
C MET A 246 5.53 17.88 7.35
N MET A 247 6.36 16.88 7.07
CA MET A 247 7.55 17.04 6.22
C MET A 247 7.18 17.36 4.77
N GLN A 248 6.04 16.85 4.29
CA GLN A 248 5.53 17.13 2.93
C GLN A 248 4.82 18.51 2.87
N ASP A 249 3.98 18.80 3.85
CA ASP A 249 3.32 20.11 4.03
C ASP A 249 3.17 20.40 5.53
N PRO A 250 3.84 21.45 6.05
CA PRO A 250 3.77 21.84 7.46
C PRO A 250 2.36 22.17 7.98
N LYS A 251 1.40 22.43 7.09
CA LYS A 251 -0.01 22.67 7.46
C LYS A 251 -0.74 21.40 7.87
N LEU A 252 -0.23 20.22 7.53
CA LEU A 252 -0.82 18.90 7.82
C LEU A 252 -0.52 18.46 9.26
N VAL A 253 -0.86 19.32 10.23
CA VAL A 253 -0.57 19.15 11.66
C VAL A 253 -1.38 18.02 12.33
N ALA A 254 -1.01 17.68 13.56
CA ALA A 254 -1.63 16.57 14.33
C ALA A 254 -3.14 16.74 14.55
N LYS A 255 -3.64 17.98 14.69
CA LYS A 255 -5.08 18.26 14.88
C LYS A 255 -5.95 18.02 13.64
N LEU A 256 -5.34 17.86 12.46
CA LEU A 256 -6.07 17.45 11.25
C LEU A 256 -6.29 15.93 11.32
N ASP A 257 -7.55 15.55 11.45
CA ASP A 257 -7.92 14.15 11.51
C ASP A 257 -7.86 13.46 10.14
N SER A 258 -7.99 12.17 10.14
CA SER A 258 -7.99 11.32 8.94
C SER A 258 -8.98 10.17 9.13
N THR A 259 -9.73 9.87 8.10
CA THR A 259 -10.65 8.72 8.05
C THR A 259 -9.91 7.38 7.89
N ASN A 260 -8.59 7.42 7.63
CA ASN A 260 -7.79 6.21 7.43
C ASN A 260 -7.59 5.42 8.73
N GLN A 261 -7.37 4.14 8.60
CA GLN A 261 -6.95 3.26 9.70
C GLN A 261 -5.67 3.79 10.37
N PRO A 262 -5.52 3.60 11.70
CA PRO A 262 -4.32 4.03 12.43
C PRO A 262 -3.02 3.52 11.83
N GLY A 263 -3.04 2.37 11.19
CA GLY A 263 -1.89 1.77 10.52
C GLY A 263 -1.44 2.44 9.22
N ALA A 264 -2.10 3.49 8.75
CA ALA A 264 -1.70 4.24 7.56
C ALA A 264 -0.50 5.19 7.86
N THR A 265 0.61 4.58 8.32
CA THR A 265 1.86 5.26 8.72
C THR A 265 3.06 4.63 8.05
#